data_6e8e254ba5c1e08f51844f765c1bb72f
#
_entry.id   6e8e254ba5c1e08f51844f765c1bb72f
#
_cell.length_a   1.000
_cell.length_b   1.000
_cell.length_c   1.000
_cell.angle_alpha   90.00
_cell.angle_beta   90.00
_cell.angle_gamma   90.00
#
_symmetry.space_group_name_H-M   'P 1'
#
loop_
_entity.id
_entity.type
_entity.pdbx_description
1 polymer ?
#
loop_
_entity_poly.entity_id
_entity_poly.type
_entity_poly.pdbx_seq_one_letter_code
_entity_poly.pdbx_strand_id
1 'polypeptide(L)'
;MVHYTNVPQAGTGAQMLFSYVETCYACGVLPGVDFGSVRLNLDAYSSEVKAAATEFGVEEAVVRAIIHAESAFRPNAVSHAGAQGLMQLMPPTAARFGVSDSYDAGQNIRGGVQYLAWLLKRFNGDLTLAAAGYNAGEGAVDRHGGVPPYSETQYYVKRVAQLADRYRGAQATTQ
;
A
#
# COMPACT_ATOMS: atom_id res chain seq x y z
N MET A 1 -0.64 32.92 6.96
CA MET A 1 -0.38 31.74 6.07
C MET A 1 0.22 30.66 6.96
N VAL A 2 -0.44 29.52 7.09
CA VAL A 2 0.03 28.40 7.94
C VAL A 2 0.85 27.47 7.05
N HIS A 3 2.14 27.32 7.34
CA HIS A 3 3.02 26.38 6.65
C HIS A 3 3.09 25.08 7.43
N TYR A 4 2.70 23.99 6.80
CA TYR A 4 2.91 22.62 7.30
C TYR A 4 4.25 22.10 6.76
N THR A 5 5.19 21.78 7.65
CA THR A 5 6.49 21.20 7.28
C THR A 5 6.81 20.03 8.20
N ASN A 6 7.31 18.95 7.63
CA ASN A 6 7.76 17.77 8.37
C ASN A 6 9.22 17.88 8.83
N VAL A 7 9.87 19.02 8.58
CA VAL A 7 11.27 19.26 8.99
C VAL A 7 11.29 20.17 10.19
N PRO A 8 11.91 19.79 11.32
CA PRO A 8 12.10 20.68 12.45
C PRO A 8 12.94 21.89 12.02
N GLN A 9 12.34 23.07 11.98
CA GLN A 9 13.10 24.30 11.75
C GLN A 9 13.63 24.79 13.10
N ALA A 10 14.94 24.74 13.27
CA ALA A 10 15.60 25.33 14.41
C ALA A 10 15.43 26.87 14.35
N GLY A 11 14.81 27.45 15.36
CA GLY A 11 14.81 28.90 15.59
C GLY A 11 13.51 29.66 15.34
N THR A 12 12.42 29.02 14.99
CA THR A 12 11.09 29.65 15.01
C THR A 12 10.29 29.04 16.16
N GLY A 13 9.80 29.86 17.09
CA GLY A 13 9.05 29.41 18.26
C GLY A 13 7.70 28.71 17.95
N ALA A 14 7.73 27.73 17.07
CA ALA A 14 6.63 26.85 16.76
C ALA A 14 6.44 25.86 17.90
N GLN A 15 5.42 26.03 18.70
CA GLN A 15 4.98 25.01 19.64
C GLN A 15 4.40 23.84 18.87
N MET A 16 4.97 22.65 19.09
CA MET A 16 4.42 21.40 18.61
C MET A 16 3.13 21.12 19.41
N LEU A 17 1.97 21.42 18.82
CA LEU A 17 0.67 21.28 19.47
C LEU A 17 0.19 19.83 19.56
N PHE A 18 0.67 18.95 18.73
CA PHE A 18 0.36 17.51 18.76
C PHE A 18 1.53 16.68 18.23
N SER A 19 2.00 15.75 19.04
CA SER A 19 2.81 14.62 18.60
C SER A 19 1.84 13.48 18.32
N TYR A 20 1.26 13.46 17.13
CA TYR A 20 0.48 12.31 16.67
C TYR A 20 1.44 11.37 15.95
N VAL A 21 1.90 10.36 16.67
CA VAL A 21 2.53 9.19 16.04
C VAL A 21 1.38 8.29 15.56
N GLU A 22 0.66 8.73 14.55
CA GLU A 22 -0.08 7.77 13.73
C GLU A 22 0.97 6.94 13.01
N THR A 23 1.07 5.69 13.37
CA THR A 23 1.85 4.71 12.63
C THR A 23 1.19 4.56 11.27
N CYS A 24 1.64 5.36 10.30
CA CYS A 24 1.40 5.06 8.90
C CYS A 24 2.04 3.71 8.63
N TYR A 25 1.22 2.67 8.53
CA TYR A 25 1.68 1.29 8.37
C TYR A 25 2.50 1.13 7.08
N ALA A 26 2.22 1.96 6.07
CA ALA A 26 2.93 2.01 4.79
C ALA A 26 4.13 2.98 4.80
N CYS A 27 4.17 3.96 5.71
CA CYS A 27 5.16 5.02 5.70
C CYS A 27 6.38 4.65 6.56
N GLY A 28 7.40 4.06 5.95
CA GLY A 28 8.71 3.93 6.54
C GLY A 28 9.02 2.62 7.25
N VAL A 29 10.21 2.58 7.81
CA VAL A 29 10.70 1.50 8.66
C VAL A 29 9.92 1.56 9.97
N LEU A 30 9.04 0.60 10.21
CA LEU A 30 8.41 0.44 11.51
C LEU A 30 9.43 -0.28 12.44
N PRO A 31 10.05 0.41 13.40
CA PRO A 31 10.93 -0.26 14.34
C PRO A 31 10.14 -1.35 15.08
N GLY A 32 10.62 -2.59 15.02
CA GLY A 32 10.03 -3.71 15.73
C GLY A 32 8.94 -4.49 15.00
N VAL A 33 8.58 -4.15 13.76
CA VAL A 33 7.70 -4.99 12.93
C VAL A 33 8.53 -5.86 11.99
N ASP A 34 8.50 -7.16 12.24
CA ASP A 34 9.09 -8.16 11.35
C ASP A 34 8.00 -8.76 10.45
N PHE A 35 7.99 -8.38 9.19
CA PHE A 35 7.04 -8.90 8.19
C PHE A 35 7.26 -10.38 7.85
N GLY A 36 8.40 -10.94 8.25
CA GLY A 36 8.67 -12.38 8.17
C GLY A 36 7.87 -13.20 9.18
N SER A 37 7.45 -12.59 10.30
CA SER A 37 6.76 -13.27 11.41
C SER A 37 5.39 -12.68 11.77
N VAL A 38 5.02 -11.51 11.23
CA VAL A 38 3.72 -10.89 11.50
C VAL A 38 2.57 -11.84 11.18
N ARG A 39 1.50 -11.82 12.01
CA ARG A 39 0.33 -12.66 11.78
C ARG A 39 -0.37 -12.30 10.47
N LEU A 40 -0.55 -13.28 9.59
CA LEU A 40 -1.31 -13.12 8.35
C LEU A 40 -2.81 -13.02 8.63
N ASN A 41 -3.51 -12.27 7.80
CA ASN A 41 -4.97 -12.19 7.79
C ASN A 41 -5.49 -12.88 6.53
N LEU A 42 -6.01 -14.10 6.68
CA LEU A 42 -6.49 -14.93 5.58
C LEU A 42 -7.99 -14.75 5.32
N ASP A 43 -8.72 -14.22 6.30
CA ASP A 43 -10.18 -14.26 6.31
C ASP A 43 -10.84 -12.92 5.99
N ALA A 44 -10.22 -11.81 6.41
CA ALA A 44 -10.82 -10.50 6.20
C ALA A 44 -11.01 -10.20 4.72
N TYR A 45 -12.20 -9.70 4.39
CA TYR A 45 -12.59 -9.29 3.03
C TYR A 45 -12.36 -10.36 1.96
N SER A 46 -12.54 -11.65 2.32
CA SER A 46 -12.24 -12.77 1.41
C SER A 46 -13.04 -12.74 0.11
N SER A 47 -14.31 -12.37 0.17
CA SER A 47 -15.18 -12.25 -1.01
C SER A 47 -14.72 -11.13 -1.94
N GLU A 48 -14.44 -9.95 -1.39
CA GLU A 48 -14.03 -8.77 -2.14
C GLU A 48 -12.64 -8.97 -2.76
N VAL A 49 -11.70 -9.52 -1.99
CA VAL A 49 -10.34 -9.83 -2.46
C VAL A 49 -10.38 -10.86 -3.59
N LYS A 50 -11.11 -11.97 -3.41
CA LYS A 50 -11.24 -13.01 -4.42
C LYS A 50 -11.92 -12.51 -5.70
N ALA A 51 -13.00 -11.73 -5.55
CA ALA A 51 -13.72 -11.17 -6.69
C ALA A 51 -12.82 -10.23 -7.50
N ALA A 52 -12.14 -9.29 -6.85
CA ALA A 52 -11.25 -8.35 -7.54
C ALA A 52 -10.01 -9.05 -8.15
N ALA A 53 -9.40 -9.98 -7.43
CA ALA A 53 -8.27 -10.78 -7.92
C ALA A 53 -8.65 -11.54 -9.21
N THR A 54 -9.83 -12.16 -9.23
CA THR A 54 -10.36 -12.87 -10.39
C THR A 54 -10.69 -11.92 -11.54
N GLU A 55 -11.37 -10.80 -11.25
CA GLU A 55 -11.79 -9.81 -12.26
C GLU A 55 -10.59 -9.22 -13.02
N PHE A 56 -9.52 -8.91 -12.32
CA PHE A 56 -8.36 -8.22 -12.90
C PHE A 56 -7.16 -9.13 -13.17
N GLY A 57 -7.28 -10.44 -12.90
CA GLY A 57 -6.21 -11.41 -13.14
C GLY A 57 -4.97 -11.20 -12.26
N VAL A 58 -5.16 -10.75 -11.02
CA VAL A 58 -4.09 -10.58 -10.04
C VAL A 58 -4.13 -11.73 -9.04
N GLU A 59 -2.98 -12.23 -8.66
CA GLU A 59 -2.87 -13.28 -7.65
C GLU A 59 -3.41 -12.81 -6.29
N GLU A 60 -4.31 -13.58 -5.67
CA GLU A 60 -4.92 -13.24 -4.38
C GLU A 60 -3.89 -13.00 -3.28
N ALA A 61 -2.82 -13.80 -3.25
CA ALA A 61 -1.72 -13.63 -2.30
C ALA A 61 -1.05 -12.26 -2.41
N VAL A 62 -0.89 -11.75 -3.63
CA VAL A 62 -0.33 -10.41 -3.89
C VAL A 62 -1.31 -9.32 -3.45
N VAL A 63 -2.60 -9.47 -3.73
CA VAL A 63 -3.63 -8.52 -3.25
C VAL A 63 -3.61 -8.42 -1.73
N ARG A 64 -3.59 -9.57 -1.03
CA ARG A 64 -3.51 -9.60 0.44
C ARG A 64 -2.22 -8.97 0.97
N ALA A 65 -1.10 -9.19 0.29
CA ALA A 65 0.19 -8.59 0.65
C ALA A 65 0.14 -7.06 0.56
N ILE A 66 -0.46 -6.50 -0.49
CA ILE A 66 -0.64 -5.05 -0.65
C ILE A 66 -1.56 -4.50 0.46
N ILE A 67 -2.74 -5.09 0.68
CA ILE A 67 -3.65 -4.63 1.75
C ILE A 67 -2.96 -4.68 3.13
N HIS A 68 -2.22 -5.75 3.39
CA HIS A 68 -1.48 -5.89 4.65
C HIS A 68 -0.39 -4.81 4.79
N ALA A 69 0.39 -4.58 3.73
CA ALA A 69 1.44 -3.57 3.73
C ALA A 69 0.88 -2.16 3.88
N GLU A 70 -0.28 -1.86 3.28
CA GLU A 70 -0.87 -0.53 3.25
C GLU A 70 -1.61 -0.16 4.54
N SER A 71 -2.45 -1.04 5.04
CA SER A 71 -3.38 -0.73 6.13
C SER A 71 -3.44 -1.75 7.25
N ALA A 72 -2.77 -2.91 7.11
CA ALA A 72 -3.00 -4.08 7.97
C ALA A 72 -4.51 -4.44 8.05
N PHE A 73 -5.22 -4.36 6.93
CA PHE A 73 -6.66 -4.61 6.81
C PHE A 73 -7.56 -3.64 7.59
N ARG A 74 -7.10 -2.41 7.83
CA ARG A 74 -7.91 -1.37 8.48
C ARG A 74 -8.65 -0.53 7.44
N PRO A 75 -10.00 -0.61 7.36
CA PRO A 75 -10.77 0.05 6.30
C PRO A 75 -10.78 1.59 6.41
N ASN A 76 -10.59 2.13 7.60
CA ASN A 76 -10.61 3.57 7.87
C ASN A 76 -9.22 4.19 7.97
N ALA A 77 -8.18 3.48 7.50
CA ALA A 77 -6.82 3.99 7.53
C ALA A 77 -6.67 5.23 6.64
N VAL A 78 -5.97 6.25 7.16
CA VAL A 78 -5.60 7.47 6.43
C VAL A 78 -4.12 7.73 6.67
N SER A 79 -3.35 7.94 5.60
CA SER A 79 -1.94 8.32 5.72
C SER A 79 -1.77 9.83 5.89
N HIS A 80 -0.57 10.27 6.33
CA HIS A 80 -0.23 11.69 6.39
C HIS A 80 -0.33 12.40 5.03
N ALA A 81 -0.11 11.68 3.93
CA ALA A 81 -0.22 12.19 2.58
C ALA A 81 -1.67 12.21 2.07
N GLY A 82 -2.62 11.65 2.80
CA GLY A 82 -4.03 11.60 2.45
C GLY A 82 -4.45 10.35 1.67
N ALA A 83 -3.64 9.30 1.63
CA ALA A 83 -4.04 8.00 1.11
C ALA A 83 -5.09 7.36 2.04
N GLN A 84 -6.09 6.67 1.48
CA GLN A 84 -7.29 6.27 2.19
C GLN A 84 -7.64 4.79 1.99
N GLY A 85 -8.13 4.17 3.05
CA GLY A 85 -8.76 2.87 3.05
C GLY A 85 -7.80 1.69 3.03
N LEU A 86 -8.33 0.51 2.75
CA LEU A 86 -7.62 -0.77 2.83
C LEU A 86 -6.37 -0.84 1.96
N MET A 87 -6.44 -0.31 0.75
CA MET A 87 -5.33 -0.30 -0.22
C MET A 87 -4.67 1.08 -0.36
N GLN A 88 -4.97 2.02 0.55
CA GLN A 88 -4.35 3.34 0.65
C GLN A 88 -4.31 4.08 -0.70
N LEU A 89 -5.48 4.30 -1.28
CA LEU A 89 -5.59 5.04 -2.53
C LEU A 89 -5.51 6.55 -2.27
N MET A 90 -4.64 7.22 -3.00
CA MET A 90 -4.68 8.67 -3.10
C MET A 90 -5.95 9.11 -3.83
N PRO A 91 -6.60 10.24 -3.44
CA PRO A 91 -7.84 10.68 -4.06
C PRO A 91 -7.81 10.75 -5.61
N PRO A 92 -6.75 11.24 -6.27
CA PRO A 92 -6.67 11.20 -7.73
C PRO A 92 -6.64 9.78 -8.30
N THR A 93 -5.95 8.85 -7.63
CA THR A 93 -5.89 7.44 -8.03
C THR A 93 -7.26 6.78 -7.83
N ALA A 94 -7.91 7.02 -6.71
CA ALA A 94 -9.28 6.55 -6.44
C ALA A 94 -10.25 6.99 -7.55
N ALA A 95 -10.24 8.27 -7.90
CA ALA A 95 -11.06 8.82 -8.97
C ALA A 95 -10.76 8.17 -10.34
N ARG A 96 -9.47 7.99 -10.66
CA ARG A 96 -9.01 7.34 -11.91
C ARG A 96 -9.55 5.92 -12.07
N PHE A 97 -9.67 5.18 -10.97
CA PHE A 97 -10.13 3.78 -10.97
C PHE A 97 -11.58 3.62 -10.47
N GLY A 98 -12.38 4.69 -10.51
CA GLY A 98 -13.82 4.63 -10.29
C GLY A 98 -14.25 4.40 -8.84
N VAL A 99 -13.38 4.75 -7.87
CA VAL A 99 -13.69 4.69 -6.44
C VAL A 99 -14.31 6.01 -6.01
N SER A 100 -15.58 5.99 -5.63
CA SER A 100 -16.30 7.17 -5.13
C SER A 100 -16.24 7.30 -3.61
N ASP A 101 -16.15 6.17 -2.90
CA ASP A 101 -15.94 6.11 -1.45
C ASP A 101 -14.75 5.19 -1.14
N SER A 102 -13.62 5.79 -0.76
CA SER A 102 -12.40 5.06 -0.44
C SER A 102 -12.47 4.30 0.89
N TYR A 103 -13.49 4.51 1.70
CA TYR A 103 -13.72 3.78 2.96
C TYR A 103 -14.69 2.63 2.80
N ASP A 104 -15.38 2.53 1.65
CA ASP A 104 -16.10 1.33 1.25
C ASP A 104 -15.10 0.24 0.86
N ALA A 105 -15.12 -0.89 1.58
CA ALA A 105 -14.15 -1.96 1.39
C ALA A 105 -14.18 -2.54 -0.03
N GLY A 106 -15.36 -2.77 -0.58
CA GLY A 106 -15.54 -3.33 -1.92
C GLY A 106 -14.99 -2.40 -3.00
N GLN A 107 -15.33 -1.11 -2.94
CA GLN A 107 -14.84 -0.12 -3.89
C GLN A 107 -13.33 0.07 -3.77
N ASN A 108 -12.80 0.19 -2.56
CA ASN A 108 -11.37 0.39 -2.32
C ASN A 108 -10.54 -0.78 -2.83
N ILE A 109 -10.93 -2.02 -2.50
CA ILE A 109 -10.24 -3.24 -2.95
C ILE A 109 -10.31 -3.34 -4.47
N ARG A 110 -11.52 -3.19 -5.06
CA ARG A 110 -11.67 -3.29 -6.51
C ARG A 110 -10.82 -2.26 -7.25
N GLY A 111 -10.86 -1.00 -6.86
CA GLY A 111 -10.07 0.08 -7.48
C GLY A 111 -8.57 -0.10 -7.27
N GLY A 112 -8.15 -0.50 -6.07
CA GLY A 112 -6.75 -0.78 -5.75
C GLY A 112 -6.17 -1.96 -6.52
N VAL A 113 -6.94 -3.04 -6.67
CA VAL A 113 -6.53 -4.20 -7.47
C VAL A 113 -6.48 -3.87 -8.96
N GLN A 114 -7.41 -3.06 -9.46
CA GLN A 114 -7.38 -2.57 -10.84
C GLN A 114 -6.12 -1.72 -11.10
N TYR A 115 -5.75 -0.83 -10.18
CA TYR A 115 -4.50 -0.07 -10.26
C TYR A 115 -3.27 -0.97 -10.25
N LEU A 116 -3.24 -1.95 -9.34
CA LEU A 116 -2.16 -2.94 -9.26
C LEU A 116 -2.03 -3.76 -10.55
N ALA A 117 -3.15 -4.22 -11.12
CA ALA A 117 -3.19 -4.93 -12.40
C ALA A 117 -2.64 -4.06 -13.54
N TRP A 118 -3.01 -2.79 -13.57
CA TRP A 118 -2.48 -1.83 -14.54
C TRP A 118 -0.95 -1.66 -14.41
N LEU A 119 -0.43 -1.56 -13.19
CA LEU A 119 1.01 -1.50 -12.92
C LEU A 119 1.73 -2.78 -13.34
N LEU A 120 1.18 -3.95 -12.99
CA LEU A 120 1.75 -5.24 -13.40
C LEU A 120 1.82 -5.35 -14.93
N LYS A 121 0.76 -4.94 -15.63
CA LYS A 121 0.78 -4.91 -17.10
C LYS A 121 1.84 -3.94 -17.65
N ARG A 122 1.94 -2.74 -17.05
CA ARG A 122 2.93 -1.73 -17.44
C ARG A 122 4.36 -2.22 -17.28
N PHE A 123 4.64 -2.97 -16.24
CA PHE A 123 5.98 -3.47 -15.91
C PHE A 123 6.19 -4.96 -16.25
N ASN A 124 5.46 -5.48 -17.26
CA ASN A 124 5.63 -6.84 -17.80
C ASN A 124 5.51 -7.95 -16.74
N GLY A 125 4.67 -7.79 -15.75
CA GLY A 125 4.45 -8.76 -14.66
C GLY A 125 5.49 -8.69 -13.53
N ASP A 126 6.43 -7.75 -13.58
CA ASP A 126 7.41 -7.58 -12.51
C ASP A 126 6.76 -6.99 -11.25
N LEU A 127 6.57 -7.83 -10.23
CA LEU A 127 5.97 -7.42 -8.95
C LEU A 127 6.82 -6.38 -8.21
N THR A 128 8.14 -6.44 -8.33
CA THR A 128 9.05 -5.49 -7.70
C THR A 128 8.81 -4.08 -8.23
N LEU A 129 8.74 -3.93 -9.55
CA LEU A 129 8.47 -2.66 -10.20
C LEU A 129 7.02 -2.20 -9.99
N ALA A 130 6.07 -3.12 -10.03
CA ALA A 130 4.66 -2.81 -9.75
C ALA A 130 4.45 -2.32 -8.32
N ALA A 131 5.07 -2.95 -7.33
CA ALA A 131 5.03 -2.50 -5.93
C ALA A 131 5.72 -1.14 -5.75
N ALA A 132 6.86 -0.93 -6.41
CA ALA A 132 7.52 0.38 -6.40
C ALA A 132 6.63 1.48 -7.00
N GLY A 133 5.97 1.19 -8.12
CA GLY A 133 5.01 2.09 -8.76
C GLY A 133 3.77 2.34 -7.91
N TYR A 134 3.30 1.34 -7.19
CA TYR A 134 2.18 1.48 -6.27
C TYR A 134 2.50 2.46 -5.13
N ASN A 135 3.68 2.35 -4.54
CA ASN A 135 4.12 3.19 -3.42
C ASN A 135 4.58 4.59 -3.87
N ALA A 136 5.44 4.67 -4.88
CA ALA A 136 6.09 5.93 -5.29
C ALA A 136 5.48 6.59 -6.53
N GLY A 137 4.50 5.93 -7.16
CA GLY A 137 3.95 6.32 -8.45
C GLY A 137 4.77 5.77 -9.63
N GLU A 138 4.09 5.43 -10.71
CA GLU A 138 4.70 4.89 -11.94
C GLU A 138 5.75 5.85 -12.55
N GLY A 139 5.49 7.14 -12.45
CA GLY A 139 6.42 8.17 -12.98
C GLY A 139 7.78 8.18 -12.26
N ALA A 140 7.84 7.82 -10.98
CA ALA A 140 9.10 7.71 -10.27
C ALA A 140 9.89 6.48 -10.74
N VAL A 141 9.23 5.36 -10.98
CA VAL A 141 9.84 4.16 -11.55
C VAL A 141 10.41 4.42 -12.93
N ASP A 142 9.63 5.12 -13.78
CA ASP A 142 10.06 5.48 -15.15
C ASP A 142 11.30 6.39 -15.11
N ARG A 143 11.31 7.43 -14.28
CA ARG A 143 12.43 8.37 -14.18
C ARG A 143 13.72 7.72 -13.70
N HIS A 144 13.64 6.71 -12.85
CA HIS A 144 14.81 6.04 -12.29
C HIS A 144 15.17 4.75 -13.04
N GLY A 145 14.36 4.35 -14.03
CA GLY A 145 14.58 3.10 -14.77
C GLY A 145 14.51 1.84 -13.89
N GLY A 146 13.77 1.89 -12.79
CA GLY A 146 13.66 0.82 -11.80
C GLY A 146 13.11 1.30 -10.47
N VAL A 147 13.37 0.55 -9.40
CA VAL A 147 12.98 0.95 -8.05
C VAL A 147 13.66 2.27 -7.68
N PRO A 148 12.90 3.34 -7.37
CA PRO A 148 13.49 4.61 -6.98
C PRO A 148 14.39 4.46 -5.74
N PRO A 149 15.46 5.28 -5.60
CA PRO A 149 16.38 5.22 -4.46
C PRO A 149 15.78 5.88 -3.20
N TYR A 150 14.47 5.73 -3.01
CA TYR A 150 13.76 6.19 -1.83
C TYR A 150 13.76 5.07 -0.79
N SER A 151 14.26 5.32 0.40
CA SER A 151 14.33 4.32 1.47
C SER A 151 12.95 3.70 1.76
N GLU A 152 11.90 4.52 1.81
CA GLU A 152 10.52 4.07 2.01
C GLU A 152 10.09 3.07 0.92
N THR A 153 10.30 3.40 -0.36
CA THR A 153 9.92 2.54 -1.49
C THR A 153 10.71 1.24 -1.50
N GLN A 154 12.00 1.29 -1.20
CA GLN A 154 12.84 0.09 -1.12
C GLN A 154 12.39 -0.85 0.01
N TYR A 155 11.99 -0.31 1.15
CA TYR A 155 11.40 -1.10 2.24
C TYR A 155 10.04 -1.67 1.87
N TYR A 156 9.20 -0.86 1.22
CA TYR A 156 7.88 -1.28 0.78
C TYR A 156 7.95 -2.48 -0.18
N VAL A 157 8.80 -2.41 -1.18
CA VAL A 157 9.01 -3.50 -2.15
C VAL A 157 9.42 -4.80 -1.45
N LYS A 158 10.37 -4.74 -0.51
CA LYS A 158 10.79 -5.92 0.26
C LYS A 158 9.65 -6.48 1.12
N ARG A 159 8.89 -5.60 1.78
CA ARG A 159 7.73 -5.95 2.60
C ARG A 159 6.67 -6.67 1.78
N VAL A 160 6.30 -6.11 0.62
CA VAL A 160 5.29 -6.71 -0.27
C VAL A 160 5.75 -8.09 -0.76
N ALA A 161 7.00 -8.23 -1.21
CA ALA A 161 7.55 -9.51 -1.66
C ALA A 161 7.48 -10.56 -0.56
N GLN A 162 7.93 -10.23 0.64
CA GLN A 162 7.94 -11.13 1.80
C GLN A 162 6.53 -11.55 2.22
N LEU A 163 5.60 -10.61 2.25
CA LEU A 163 4.19 -10.90 2.57
C LEU A 163 3.54 -11.76 1.48
N ALA A 164 3.78 -11.46 0.19
CA ALA A 164 3.22 -12.25 -0.91
C ALA A 164 3.66 -13.72 -0.83
N ASP A 165 4.95 -13.97 -0.60
CA ASP A 165 5.47 -15.33 -0.44
C ASP A 165 4.84 -16.06 0.74
N ARG A 166 4.65 -15.38 1.86
CA ARG A 166 3.99 -15.96 3.04
C ARG A 166 2.51 -16.26 2.81
N TYR A 167 1.78 -15.36 2.12
CA TYR A 167 0.38 -15.60 1.77
C TYR A 167 0.24 -16.77 0.78
N ARG A 168 1.15 -16.91 -0.20
CA ARG A 168 1.20 -18.08 -1.10
C ARG A 168 1.36 -19.38 -0.32
N GLY A 169 2.31 -19.42 0.61
CA GLY A 169 2.55 -20.59 1.47
C GLY A 169 1.34 -20.95 2.32
N ALA A 170 0.67 -19.97 2.92
CA ALA A 170 -0.51 -20.19 3.75
C ALA A 170 -1.72 -20.70 2.93
N GLN A 171 -1.94 -20.19 1.72
CA GLN A 171 -3.02 -20.64 0.84
C GLN A 171 -2.81 -22.07 0.33
N ALA A 172 -1.57 -22.45 0.03
CA ALA A 172 -1.23 -23.80 -0.40
C ALA A 172 -1.48 -24.86 0.69
N THR A 173 -1.44 -24.48 1.97
CA THR A 173 -1.65 -25.39 3.11
C THR A 173 -3.15 -25.59 3.42
N THR A 174 -4.03 -24.77 2.88
CA THR A 174 -5.48 -24.79 3.18
C THR A 174 -6.29 -25.54 2.10
N GLN A 175 -5.65 -26.03 1.02
CA GLN A 175 -6.23 -26.90 -0.03
C GLN A 175 -5.92 -28.37 0.25
#